data_9b880ac3edd00bdbdcc7358fcf306556
#
_entry.id   9b880ac3edd00bdbdcc7358fcf306556
#
_cell.length_a   1.000
_cell.length_b   1.000
_cell.length_c   1.000
_cell.angle_alpha   90.00
_cell.angle_beta   90.00
_cell.angle_gamma   90.00
#
_symmetry.space_group_name_H-M   'P 1'
#
loop_
_entity.id
_entity.type
_entity.pdbx_description
1 polymer ?
#
loop_
_entity_poly.entity_id
_entity_poly.type
_entity_poly.pdbx_seq_one_letter_code
_entity_poly.pdbx_strand_id
1 'polypeptide(L)'
;MSNVGTGGRTETGIFGREGLSATCLLLGTDRTPQESFIQIGDATALRIDTPPYLAAGAGSETLRALFLRYVQTVLVQDSQSTATNATHRVEARLARWLLMCHDRIDGDEIALTHQCMGMMVSAERSGVTVTLHVLEGEGLIRSTRGRVAIRDRAGLEALAGDSYGVPEAEYRKLVGHLGRAARTPAT
;
A
#
# COMPACT_ATOMS: atom_id res chain seq x y z
N MET A 1 1.12 8.48 -5.87
CA MET A 1 2.55 8.63 -6.26
C MET A 1 2.99 10.07 -6.17
N SER A 2 4.20 10.31 -5.71
CA SER A 2 4.81 11.64 -5.80
C SER A 2 5.80 11.66 -6.97
N ASN A 3 5.77 12.71 -7.78
CA ASN A 3 6.79 12.96 -8.78
C ASN A 3 8.01 13.61 -8.09
N VAL A 4 9.17 12.99 -8.22
CA VAL A 4 10.42 13.61 -7.76
C VAL A 4 10.98 14.44 -8.92
N GLY A 5 11.42 15.65 -8.67
CA GLY A 5 11.76 16.68 -9.67
C GLY A 5 12.80 16.33 -10.74
N THR A 6 13.31 15.10 -10.77
CA THR A 6 14.22 14.53 -11.79
C THR A 6 13.53 13.59 -12.77
N GLY A 7 12.19 13.59 -12.82
CA GLY A 7 11.41 12.67 -13.66
C GLY A 7 11.22 11.25 -13.11
N GLY A 8 11.74 10.97 -11.91
CA GLY A 8 11.51 9.71 -11.20
C GLY A 8 10.12 9.68 -10.55
N ARG A 9 9.46 8.53 -10.61
CA ARG A 9 8.22 8.26 -9.88
C ARG A 9 8.52 7.36 -8.69
N THR A 10 8.04 7.75 -7.52
CA THR A 10 8.16 6.95 -6.30
C THR A 10 6.79 6.81 -5.66
N GLU A 11 6.50 5.64 -5.12
CA GLU A 11 5.30 5.44 -4.32
C GLU A 11 5.47 6.06 -2.94
N THR A 12 4.42 6.72 -2.48
CA THR A 12 4.33 7.23 -1.11
C THR A 12 3.37 6.39 -0.28
N GLY A 13 2.32 5.84 -0.88
CA GLY A 13 1.35 5.02 -0.19
C GLY A 13 0.49 4.19 -1.14
N ILE A 14 -0.20 3.22 -0.60
CA ILE A 14 -1.14 2.34 -1.29
C ILE A 14 -2.45 2.27 -0.50
N PHE A 15 -3.56 2.22 -1.19
CA PHE A 15 -4.87 1.91 -0.61
C PHE A 15 -5.62 0.93 -1.52
N GLY A 16 -6.49 0.16 -0.93
CA GLY A 16 -7.34 -0.81 -1.59
C GLY A 16 -8.82 -0.56 -1.24
N ARG A 17 -9.56 -1.64 -1.02
CA ARG A 17 -10.99 -1.61 -0.67
C ARG A 17 -11.30 -0.88 0.63
N GLU A 18 -10.32 -0.72 1.50
CA GLU A 18 -10.41 -0.06 2.80
C GLU A 18 -10.26 1.46 2.73
N GLY A 19 -9.86 1.98 1.58
CA GLY A 19 -9.43 3.35 1.44
C GLY A 19 -10.19 4.17 0.41
N LEU A 20 -9.87 5.44 0.38
CA LEU A 20 -10.39 6.38 -0.62
C LEU A 20 -9.26 7.27 -1.15
N SER A 21 -9.40 7.68 -2.41
CA SER A 21 -8.58 8.74 -3.00
C SER A 21 -9.10 10.12 -2.61
N ALA A 22 -8.44 11.19 -3.06
CA ALA A 22 -8.88 12.57 -2.87
C ALA A 22 -9.01 12.99 -1.39
N THR A 23 -8.11 12.50 -0.53
CA THR A 23 -8.00 12.96 0.87
C THR A 23 -7.77 14.47 0.99
N CYS A 24 -7.24 15.10 -0.06
CA CYS A 24 -7.07 16.55 -0.16
C CYS A 24 -8.37 17.33 0.04
N LEU A 25 -9.53 16.81 -0.42
CA LEU A 25 -10.83 17.44 -0.21
C LEU A 25 -11.18 17.56 1.27
N LEU A 26 -10.80 16.59 2.09
CA LEU A 26 -11.02 16.60 3.54
C LEU A 26 -10.14 17.62 4.25
N LEU A 27 -9.02 17.99 3.62
CA LEU A 27 -8.07 18.98 4.10
C LEU A 27 -8.33 20.39 3.56
N GLY A 28 -9.44 20.58 2.82
CA GLY A 28 -9.89 21.89 2.34
C GLY A 28 -9.24 22.36 1.04
N THR A 29 -8.65 21.44 0.24
CA THR A 29 -8.12 21.75 -1.09
C THR A 29 -8.82 20.89 -2.16
N ASP A 30 -8.98 21.41 -3.36
CA ASP A 30 -9.66 20.77 -4.48
C ASP A 30 -8.72 20.03 -5.42
N ARG A 31 -7.41 20.02 -5.11
CA ARG A 31 -6.37 19.40 -5.94
C ARG A 31 -5.24 18.81 -5.12
N THR A 32 -4.57 17.83 -5.71
CA THR A 32 -3.34 17.24 -5.19
C THR A 32 -2.31 17.11 -6.32
N PRO A 33 -1.02 17.34 -6.06
CA PRO A 33 0.04 17.09 -7.05
C PRO A 33 0.34 15.59 -7.24
N GLN A 34 -0.13 14.73 -6.33
CA GLN A 34 0.09 13.30 -6.43
C GLN A 34 -0.85 12.67 -7.45
N GLU A 35 -0.33 11.71 -8.21
CA GLU A 35 -1.11 10.87 -9.10
C GLU A 35 -1.58 9.61 -8.37
N SER A 36 -2.85 9.23 -8.58
CA SER A 36 -3.39 7.93 -8.16
C SER A 36 -3.64 7.06 -9.38
N PHE A 37 -3.25 5.80 -9.35
CA PHE A 37 -3.49 4.87 -10.45
C PHE A 37 -3.66 3.44 -9.91
N ILE A 38 -4.36 2.61 -10.69
CA ILE A 38 -4.51 1.18 -10.39
C ILE A 38 -3.18 0.49 -10.62
N GLN A 39 -2.67 -0.17 -9.60
CA GLN A 39 -1.35 -0.75 -9.58
C GLN A 39 -1.36 -2.27 -9.79
N ILE A 40 -2.34 -2.95 -9.23
CA ILE A 40 -2.44 -4.40 -9.22
C ILE A 40 -3.76 -4.82 -9.80
N GLY A 41 -3.72 -5.61 -10.89
CA GLY A 41 -4.88 -6.23 -11.51
C GLY A 41 -5.98 -5.25 -11.91
N ASP A 42 -7.20 -5.78 -12.04
CA ASP A 42 -8.41 -4.99 -12.24
C ASP A 42 -8.95 -4.53 -10.88
N ALA A 43 -9.45 -3.30 -10.82
CA ALA A 43 -10.05 -2.75 -9.61
C ALA A 43 -11.46 -2.21 -9.91
N THR A 44 -12.36 -2.40 -8.95
CA THR A 44 -13.65 -1.73 -8.91
C THR A 44 -13.65 -0.67 -7.83
N ALA A 45 -14.29 0.47 -8.09
CA ALA A 45 -14.38 1.56 -7.12
C ALA A 45 -15.78 2.19 -7.14
N LEU A 46 -16.21 2.68 -6.01
CA LEU A 46 -17.37 3.55 -5.92
C LEU A 46 -16.94 4.99 -6.16
N ARG A 47 -17.64 5.68 -7.03
CA ARG A 47 -17.43 7.11 -7.29
C ARG A 47 -18.48 7.94 -6.59
N ILE A 48 -18.04 8.98 -5.90
CA ILE A 48 -18.89 10.00 -5.28
C ILE A 48 -18.45 11.35 -5.84
N ASP A 49 -19.40 12.18 -6.26
CA ASP A 49 -19.08 13.53 -6.70
C ASP A 49 -18.73 14.43 -5.51
N THR A 50 -17.88 15.42 -5.74
CA THR A 50 -17.33 16.28 -4.67
C THR A 50 -18.38 17.00 -3.84
N PRO A 51 -19.45 17.63 -4.40
CA PRO A 51 -20.41 18.36 -3.57
C PRO A 51 -21.14 17.47 -2.57
N PRO A 52 -21.74 16.32 -2.94
CA PRO A 52 -22.40 15.44 -1.96
C PRO A 52 -21.42 14.82 -0.96
N TYR A 53 -20.16 14.55 -1.35
CA TYR A 53 -19.12 14.04 -0.45
C TYR A 53 -18.82 15.05 0.66
N LEU A 54 -18.56 16.32 0.31
CA LEU A 54 -18.31 17.38 1.28
C LEU A 54 -19.53 17.69 2.15
N ALA A 55 -20.73 17.69 1.57
CA ALA A 55 -21.97 17.88 2.32
C ALA A 55 -22.20 16.76 3.35
N ALA A 56 -21.93 15.51 3.02
CA ALA A 56 -22.02 14.38 3.94
C ALA A 56 -21.07 14.55 5.13
N GLY A 57 -19.84 14.95 4.89
CA GLY A 57 -18.85 15.22 5.95
C GLY A 57 -19.22 16.42 6.82
N ALA A 58 -19.80 17.47 6.24
CA ALA A 58 -20.28 18.65 6.97
C ALA A 58 -21.55 18.35 7.80
N GLY A 59 -22.42 17.48 7.30
CA GLY A 59 -23.67 17.11 7.95
C GLY A 59 -23.54 16.05 9.04
N SER A 60 -22.37 15.41 9.21
CA SER A 60 -22.13 14.35 10.20
C SER A 60 -20.78 14.49 10.87
N GLU A 61 -20.79 14.84 12.14
CA GLU A 61 -19.56 14.94 12.94
C GLU A 61 -18.83 13.58 13.04
N THR A 62 -19.58 12.49 13.18
CA THR A 62 -19.02 11.13 13.23
C THR A 62 -18.32 10.76 11.93
N LEU A 63 -18.95 11.05 10.78
CA LEU A 63 -18.36 10.78 9.47
C LEU A 63 -17.14 11.65 9.24
N ARG A 64 -17.19 12.93 9.59
CA ARG A 64 -16.04 13.83 9.52
C ARG A 64 -14.88 13.33 10.37
N ALA A 65 -15.15 12.90 11.61
CA ALA A 65 -14.12 12.34 12.49
C ALA A 65 -13.50 11.07 11.89
N LEU A 66 -14.30 10.17 11.28
CA LEU A 66 -13.81 8.99 10.61
C LEU A 66 -12.89 9.34 9.42
N PHE A 67 -13.30 10.30 8.59
CA PHE A 67 -12.50 10.77 7.47
C PHE A 67 -11.15 11.34 7.92
N LEU A 68 -11.10 12.14 8.97
CA LEU A 68 -9.86 12.71 9.51
C LEU A 68 -8.95 11.63 10.12
N ARG A 69 -9.51 10.60 10.76
CA ARG A 69 -8.76 9.43 11.22
C ARG A 69 -8.17 8.67 10.04
N TYR A 70 -8.91 8.51 8.95
CA TYR A 70 -8.39 7.90 7.73
C TYR A 70 -7.22 8.71 7.15
N VAL A 71 -7.33 10.04 7.07
CA VAL A 71 -6.22 10.91 6.64
C VAL A 71 -4.99 10.68 7.52
N GLN A 72 -5.16 10.58 8.83
CA GLN A 72 -4.06 10.29 9.75
C GLN A 72 -3.37 8.96 9.41
N THR A 73 -4.14 7.91 9.08
CA THR A 73 -3.54 6.62 8.71
C THR A 73 -2.74 6.69 7.41
N VAL A 74 -3.18 7.49 6.44
CA VAL A 74 -2.44 7.76 5.20
C VAL A 74 -1.11 8.46 5.51
N LEU A 75 -1.12 9.49 6.36
CA LEU A 75 0.09 10.21 6.76
C LEU A 75 1.10 9.30 7.47
N VAL A 76 0.63 8.40 8.33
CA VAL A 76 1.49 7.41 9.00
C VAL A 76 2.09 6.45 7.98
N GLN A 77 1.30 5.96 7.02
CA GLN A 77 1.79 5.08 5.96
C GLN A 77 2.84 5.76 5.07
N ASP A 78 2.59 7.00 4.66
CA ASP A 78 3.51 7.79 3.82
C ASP A 78 4.83 8.07 4.56
N SER A 79 4.76 8.42 5.84
CA SER A 79 5.93 8.63 6.70
C SER A 79 6.75 7.35 6.86
N GLN A 80 6.10 6.21 7.10
CA GLN A 80 6.77 4.91 7.20
C GLN A 80 7.40 4.51 5.86
N SER A 81 6.71 4.74 4.74
CA SER A 81 7.25 4.46 3.40
C SER A 81 8.52 5.28 3.13
N THR A 82 8.48 6.56 3.47
CA THR A 82 9.63 7.47 3.32
C THR A 82 10.82 7.01 4.18
N ALA A 83 10.58 6.73 5.46
CA ALA A 83 11.62 6.26 6.37
C ALA A 83 12.24 4.93 5.91
N THR A 84 11.38 3.97 5.53
CA THR A 84 11.81 2.65 5.04
C THR A 84 12.65 2.78 3.76
N ASN A 85 12.23 3.62 2.81
CA ASN A 85 12.97 3.83 1.56
C ASN A 85 14.34 4.49 1.80
N ALA A 86 14.49 5.27 2.86
CA ALA A 86 15.73 5.94 3.21
C ALA A 86 16.72 5.05 3.99
N THR A 87 16.24 4.09 4.80
CA THR A 87 17.06 3.43 5.82
C THR A 87 17.19 1.92 5.64
N HIS A 88 16.25 1.27 4.95
CA HIS A 88 16.24 -0.19 4.83
C HIS A 88 16.85 -0.70 3.52
N ARG A 89 17.31 -1.94 3.54
CA ARG A 89 17.78 -2.64 2.32
C ARG A 89 16.61 -2.94 1.40
N VAL A 90 16.92 -3.17 0.13
CA VAL A 90 15.90 -3.42 -0.92
C VAL A 90 15.05 -4.65 -0.59
N GLU A 91 15.63 -5.67 0.03
CA GLU A 91 14.95 -6.89 0.46
C GLU A 91 13.81 -6.58 1.45
N ALA A 92 14.10 -5.81 2.50
CA ALA A 92 13.11 -5.41 3.49
C ALA A 92 12.04 -4.48 2.90
N ARG A 93 12.44 -3.53 2.04
CA ARG A 93 11.51 -2.66 1.31
C ARG A 93 10.56 -3.45 0.42
N LEU A 94 11.08 -4.44 -0.31
CA LEU A 94 10.28 -5.27 -1.19
C LEU A 94 9.36 -6.20 -0.40
N ALA A 95 9.84 -6.82 0.68
CA ALA A 95 9.04 -7.64 1.58
C ALA A 95 7.88 -6.84 2.16
N ARG A 96 8.14 -5.64 2.73
CA ARG A 96 7.11 -4.73 3.22
C ARG A 96 6.07 -4.42 2.15
N TRP A 97 6.51 -4.05 0.97
CA TRP A 97 5.60 -3.66 -0.09
C TRP A 97 4.74 -4.84 -0.59
N LEU A 98 5.31 -6.04 -0.71
CA LEU A 98 4.56 -7.26 -1.02
C LEU A 98 3.50 -7.56 0.04
N LEU A 99 3.81 -7.37 1.33
CA LEU A 99 2.87 -7.53 2.43
C LEU A 99 1.73 -6.52 2.35
N MET A 100 2.02 -5.25 2.09
CA MET A 100 1.00 -4.21 1.90
C MET A 100 0.07 -4.51 0.73
N CYS A 101 0.59 -5.05 -0.38
CA CYS A 101 -0.21 -5.52 -1.50
C CYS A 101 -1.06 -6.73 -1.11
N HIS A 102 -0.45 -7.70 -0.42
CA HIS A 102 -1.11 -8.91 0.02
C HIS A 102 -2.26 -8.65 0.99
N ASP A 103 -2.18 -7.60 1.81
CA ASP A 103 -3.29 -7.17 2.67
C ASP A 103 -4.51 -6.69 1.87
N ARG A 104 -4.34 -6.30 0.61
CA ARG A 104 -5.34 -5.60 -0.20
C ARG A 104 -5.91 -6.42 -1.36
N ILE A 105 -5.40 -7.63 -1.56
CA ILE A 105 -5.86 -8.55 -2.61
C ILE A 105 -6.55 -9.78 -2.01
N ASP A 106 -7.33 -10.45 -2.84
CA ASP A 106 -7.82 -11.79 -2.55
C ASP A 106 -6.83 -12.82 -3.13
N GLY A 107 -6.53 -13.87 -2.34
CA GLY A 107 -5.52 -14.87 -2.73
C GLY A 107 -4.09 -14.43 -2.42
N ASP A 108 -3.12 -15.19 -2.87
CA ASP A 108 -1.71 -15.04 -2.52
C ASP A 108 -0.86 -14.60 -3.72
N GLU A 109 -1.49 -14.36 -4.88
CA GLU A 109 -0.84 -14.03 -6.13
C GLU A 109 -1.02 -12.55 -6.50
N ILE A 110 0.08 -11.84 -6.67
CA ILE A 110 0.14 -10.42 -6.97
C ILE A 110 0.61 -10.26 -8.43
N ALA A 111 -0.21 -9.67 -9.27
CA ALA A 111 0.11 -9.40 -10.68
C ALA A 111 0.95 -8.13 -10.80
N LEU A 112 2.28 -8.27 -10.99
CA LEU A 112 3.24 -7.16 -10.98
C LEU A 112 4.42 -7.39 -11.89
N THR A 113 4.92 -6.30 -12.47
CA THR A 113 6.17 -6.29 -13.23
C THR A 113 7.35 -5.84 -12.36
N HIS A 114 8.57 -6.31 -12.69
CA HIS A 114 9.79 -5.87 -12.01
C HIS A 114 10.01 -4.35 -12.10
N GLN A 115 9.57 -3.73 -13.20
CA GLN A 115 9.63 -2.27 -13.36
C GLN A 115 8.70 -1.56 -12.36
N CYS A 116 7.49 -2.06 -12.21
CA CYS A 116 6.53 -1.54 -11.24
C CYS A 116 7.09 -1.66 -9.82
N MET A 117 7.59 -2.85 -9.45
CA MET A 117 8.23 -3.07 -8.14
C MET A 117 9.39 -2.12 -7.90
N GLY A 118 10.23 -1.85 -8.90
CA GLY A 118 11.35 -0.90 -8.79
C GLY A 118 10.90 0.51 -8.41
N MET A 119 9.83 1.02 -9.06
CA MET A 119 9.25 2.32 -8.72
C MET A 119 8.73 2.34 -7.27
N MET A 120 8.14 1.24 -6.81
CA MET A 120 7.51 1.13 -5.49
C MET A 120 8.52 1.13 -4.36
N VAL A 121 9.64 0.46 -4.55
CA VAL A 121 10.67 0.33 -3.51
C VAL A 121 11.88 1.23 -3.74
N SER A 122 11.78 2.21 -4.64
CA SER A 122 12.87 3.13 -5.01
C SER A 122 14.18 2.38 -5.31
N ALA A 123 14.11 1.38 -6.19
CA ALA A 123 15.25 0.56 -6.61
C ALA A 123 15.27 0.36 -8.12
N GLU A 124 16.46 0.15 -8.66
CA GLU A 124 16.63 -0.21 -10.05
C GLU A 124 16.02 -1.58 -10.35
N ARG A 125 15.50 -1.75 -11.58
CA ARG A 125 14.90 -3.02 -12.03
C ARG A 125 15.83 -4.23 -11.82
N SER A 126 17.12 -4.06 -12.05
CA SER A 126 18.14 -5.10 -11.84
C SER A 126 18.22 -5.52 -10.37
N GLY A 127 18.23 -4.55 -9.45
CA GLY A 127 18.22 -4.80 -8.01
C GLY A 127 16.97 -5.55 -7.57
N VAL A 128 15.78 -5.16 -8.07
CA VAL A 128 14.54 -5.90 -7.81
C VAL A 128 14.63 -7.34 -8.30
N THR A 129 15.18 -7.56 -9.50
CA THR A 129 15.30 -8.93 -10.04
C THR A 129 16.19 -9.80 -9.15
N VAL A 130 17.33 -9.28 -8.71
CA VAL A 130 18.21 -9.99 -7.76
C VAL A 130 17.49 -10.28 -6.45
N THR A 131 16.83 -9.28 -5.90
CA THR A 131 16.07 -9.43 -4.64
C THR A 131 14.97 -10.48 -4.75
N LEU A 132 14.21 -10.53 -5.85
CA LEU A 132 13.18 -11.56 -6.06
C LEU A 132 13.80 -12.97 -6.08
N HIS A 133 14.97 -13.16 -6.69
CA HIS A 133 15.66 -14.46 -6.65
C HIS A 133 16.12 -14.84 -5.24
N VAL A 134 16.57 -13.88 -4.43
CA VAL A 134 16.91 -14.12 -3.01
C VAL A 134 15.67 -14.57 -2.25
N LEU A 135 14.56 -13.81 -2.32
CA LEU A 135 13.31 -14.15 -1.63
C LEU A 135 12.73 -15.50 -2.07
N GLU A 136 12.91 -15.86 -3.36
CA GLU A 136 12.47 -17.14 -3.89
C GLU A 136 13.39 -18.27 -3.40
N GLY A 137 14.69 -18.06 -3.34
CA GLY A 137 15.68 -19.00 -2.79
C GLY A 137 15.43 -19.30 -1.30
N GLU A 138 14.96 -18.33 -0.55
CA GLU A 138 14.53 -18.46 0.87
C GLU A 138 13.13 -19.08 1.03
N GLY A 139 12.43 -19.38 -0.08
CA GLY A 139 11.10 -19.96 -0.06
C GLY A 139 9.97 -19.00 0.33
N LEU A 140 10.24 -17.71 0.46
CA LEU A 140 9.27 -16.70 0.90
C LEU A 140 8.21 -16.41 -0.15
N ILE A 141 8.61 -16.46 -1.43
CA ILE A 141 7.77 -16.17 -2.58
C ILE A 141 8.01 -17.19 -3.70
N ARG A 142 7.15 -17.16 -4.71
CA ARG A 142 7.42 -17.72 -6.03
C ARG A 142 7.22 -16.63 -7.08
N SER A 143 8.28 -16.32 -7.81
CA SER A 143 8.27 -15.31 -8.86
C SER A 143 8.14 -15.97 -10.23
N THR A 144 7.21 -15.48 -11.05
CA THR A 144 7.04 -15.86 -12.45
C THR A 144 6.88 -14.59 -13.28
N ARG A 145 6.85 -14.71 -14.62
CA ARG A 145 6.73 -13.53 -15.47
C ARG A 145 5.49 -12.72 -15.15
N GLY A 146 5.68 -11.53 -14.56
CA GLY A 146 4.62 -10.59 -14.23
C GLY A 146 3.75 -10.97 -13.03
N ARG A 147 4.17 -11.95 -12.21
CA ARG A 147 3.43 -12.41 -11.04
C ARG A 147 4.36 -12.80 -9.91
N VAL A 148 3.95 -12.51 -8.68
CA VAL A 148 4.61 -12.94 -7.45
C VAL A 148 3.57 -13.61 -6.56
N ALA A 149 3.79 -14.85 -6.19
CA ALA A 149 2.96 -15.57 -5.22
C ALA A 149 3.65 -15.59 -3.85
N ILE A 150 2.95 -15.18 -2.82
CA ILE A 150 3.41 -15.26 -1.43
C ILE A 150 3.32 -16.72 -0.98
N ARG A 151 4.41 -17.27 -0.45
CA ARG A 151 4.52 -18.63 0.05
C ARG A 151 4.62 -18.68 1.56
N ASP A 152 5.45 -17.82 2.10
CA ASP A 152 5.63 -17.67 3.55
C ASP A 152 5.46 -16.19 3.94
N ARG A 153 4.25 -15.85 4.39
CA ARG A 153 3.95 -14.51 4.87
C ARG A 153 4.71 -14.18 6.15
N ALA A 154 4.84 -15.14 7.07
CA ALA A 154 5.53 -14.90 8.35
C ALA A 154 7.03 -14.62 8.12
N GLY A 155 7.65 -15.35 7.20
CA GLY A 155 9.02 -15.08 6.78
C GLY A 155 9.19 -13.70 6.13
N LEU A 156 8.22 -13.26 5.30
CA LEU A 156 8.25 -11.90 4.76
C LEU A 156 8.08 -10.83 5.85
N GLU A 157 7.23 -11.05 6.86
CA GLU A 157 7.07 -10.16 8.00
C GLU A 157 8.36 -10.07 8.82
N ALA A 158 9.03 -11.20 9.06
CA ALA A 158 10.32 -11.24 9.73
C ALA A 158 11.40 -10.48 8.94
N LEU A 159 11.43 -10.63 7.61
CA LEU A 159 12.38 -9.94 6.73
C LEU A 159 12.10 -8.42 6.66
N ALA A 160 10.83 -8.02 6.61
CA ALA A 160 10.43 -6.62 6.62
C ALA A 160 10.76 -5.94 7.96
N GLY A 161 10.74 -6.69 9.07
CA GLY A 161 11.05 -6.21 10.40
C GLY A 161 10.19 -5.01 10.82
N ASP A 162 10.81 -4.00 11.40
CA ASP A 162 10.14 -2.79 11.87
C ASP A 162 9.63 -1.87 10.75
N SER A 163 9.96 -2.17 9.50
CA SER A 163 9.41 -1.44 8.36
C SER A 163 7.92 -1.73 8.10
N TYR A 164 7.39 -2.87 8.59
CA TYR A 164 6.00 -3.29 8.42
C TYR A 164 5.29 -3.42 9.77
N GLY A 165 4.00 -3.15 9.79
CA GLY A 165 3.12 -3.39 10.94
C GLY A 165 2.62 -2.12 11.64
N VAL A 166 3.40 -1.04 11.67
CA VAL A 166 3.02 0.21 12.35
C VAL A 166 1.82 0.89 11.67
N PRO A 167 1.82 1.17 10.36
CA PRO A 167 0.67 1.76 9.68
C PRO A 167 -0.57 0.87 9.75
N GLU A 168 -0.38 -0.45 9.63
CA GLU A 168 -1.44 -1.44 9.68
C GLU A 168 -2.12 -1.50 11.06
N ALA A 169 -1.33 -1.40 12.13
CA ALA A 169 -1.84 -1.34 13.50
C ALA A 169 -2.58 -0.03 13.76
N GLU A 170 -2.06 1.10 13.28
CA GLU A 170 -2.69 2.40 13.45
C GLU A 170 -4.01 2.48 12.67
N TYR A 171 -4.07 1.91 11.46
CA TYR A 171 -5.32 1.82 10.72
C TYR A 171 -6.38 1.02 11.49
N ARG A 172 -6.03 -0.16 12.02
CA ARG A 172 -6.96 -0.98 12.82
C ARG A 172 -7.50 -0.25 14.03
N LYS A 173 -6.66 0.55 14.69
CA LYS A 173 -7.01 1.34 15.86
C LYS A 173 -7.93 2.51 15.55
N LEU A 174 -7.67 3.24 14.47
CA LEU A 174 -8.35 4.51 14.17
C LEU A 174 -9.60 4.34 13.30
N VAL A 175 -9.57 3.39 12.37
CA VAL A 175 -10.60 3.22 11.34
C VAL A 175 -11.33 1.89 11.50
N GLY A 176 -10.62 0.79 11.62
CA GLY A 176 -11.19 -0.53 11.75
C GLY A 176 -10.41 -1.61 11.02
N HIS A 177 -11.10 -2.63 10.54
CA HIS A 177 -10.46 -3.77 9.91
C HIS A 177 -9.67 -3.35 8.66
N LEU A 178 -8.41 -3.79 8.60
CA LEU A 178 -7.53 -3.60 7.44
C LEU A 178 -7.33 -4.94 6.72
N GLY A 179 -7.55 -4.94 5.42
CA GLY A 179 -7.12 -6.03 4.55
C GLY A 179 -8.10 -7.19 4.49
N ARG A 180 -7.55 -8.39 4.37
CA ARG A 180 -8.28 -9.65 4.15
C ARG A 180 -9.15 -9.97 5.37
N ALA A 181 -10.41 -10.33 5.14
CA ALA A 181 -11.18 -11.00 6.18
C ALA A 181 -10.39 -12.24 6.64
N ALA A 182 -10.28 -12.42 7.96
CA ALA A 182 -9.64 -13.64 8.49
C ALA A 182 -10.27 -14.85 7.79
N ARG A 183 -9.45 -15.67 7.11
CA ARG A 183 -9.94 -16.93 6.55
C ARG A 183 -10.44 -17.76 7.73
N THR A 184 -11.74 -17.95 7.82
CA THR A 184 -12.28 -18.98 8.70
C THR A 184 -11.64 -20.30 8.25
N PRO A 185 -10.93 -21.03 9.13
CA PRO A 185 -10.39 -22.32 8.74
C PRO A 185 -11.57 -23.17 8.23
N ALA A 186 -11.41 -23.76 7.05
CA ALA A 186 -12.36 -24.72 6.53
C ALA A 186 -12.39 -25.89 7.53
N THR A 187 -13.54 -26.09 8.17
CA THR A 187 -13.86 -27.26 8.99
C THR A 187 -13.85 -28.53 8.16
#